data_381806928e9a7af85cd915f53ac4819e
#
_entry.id   381806928e9a7af85cd915f53ac4819e
#
_cell.length_a   1.000
_cell.length_b   1.000
_cell.length_c   1.000
_cell.angle_alpha   90.00
_cell.angle_beta   90.00
_cell.angle_gamma   90.00
#
_symmetry.space_group_name_H-M   'P 1'
#
loop_
_entity.id
_entity.type
_entity.pdbx_description
1 polymer ?
#
loop_
_entity_poly.entity_id
_entity_poly.type
_entity_poly.pdbx_seq_one_letter_code
_entity_poly.pdbx_strand_id
1 'polypeptide(L)'
;MICKTFQRLSLSLALIGAFTLVQAQTGVGAKPEKGAKVYLDGSKKSLEKNWTYWEGPRFSAEMPIKWPEVTDPVDGGKAISSNDPAGAGGKYGAADIVTNEKFEDFRAHVEFFIKDEGGNSGVYLQNRYEVQILDGDYGDHGMAALINEHIPTSKEYYGVGKWNAYDIEFKAARFEDGKLVAKPRATVYLNGVKVHEDKEIQQVWGGPNSGLDGGNDGGKGITDTPGGLKLQAEGHDVYYRNVWIKKLDLDGKSTDF
;
A
#
# COMPACT_ATOMS: atom_id res chain seq x y z
N MET A 1 17.45 -24.72 78.66
CA MET A 1 17.28 -23.38 78.03
C MET A 1 17.55 -23.57 76.56
N ILE A 2 16.48 -23.74 75.73
CA ILE A 2 16.55 -24.05 74.28
C ILE A 2 16.23 -22.80 73.49
N CYS A 3 17.22 -22.28 72.81
CA CYS A 3 17.10 -21.09 71.93
C CYS A 3 16.54 -21.51 70.57
N LYS A 4 15.33 -21.10 70.21
CA LYS A 4 14.75 -21.32 68.88
C LYS A 4 15.08 -20.14 67.98
N THR A 5 15.92 -20.34 66.99
CA THR A 5 16.24 -19.38 65.91
C THR A 5 15.13 -19.41 64.86
N PHE A 6 14.39 -18.31 64.65
CA PHE A 6 13.42 -18.14 63.58
C PHE A 6 14.16 -17.62 62.36
N GLN A 7 14.28 -18.45 61.28
CA GLN A 7 14.67 -18.01 59.94
C GLN A 7 13.47 -17.37 59.25
N ARG A 8 13.58 -16.11 58.93
CA ARG A 8 12.62 -15.42 58.05
C ARG A 8 12.95 -15.75 56.60
N LEU A 9 12.07 -16.44 55.90
CA LEU A 9 12.12 -16.67 54.46
C LEU A 9 11.55 -15.43 53.76
N SER A 10 12.42 -14.68 53.09
CA SER A 10 12.01 -13.56 52.24
C SER A 10 11.63 -14.11 50.87
N LEU A 11 10.34 -14.10 50.55
CA LEU A 11 9.83 -14.48 49.24
C LEU A 11 9.91 -13.25 48.33
N SER A 12 10.91 -13.21 47.45
CA SER A 12 11.00 -12.16 46.41
C SER A 12 10.09 -12.54 45.26
N LEU A 13 8.96 -11.83 45.12
CA LEU A 13 8.06 -11.95 43.98
C LEU A 13 8.69 -11.22 42.79
N ALA A 14 9.27 -11.94 41.85
CA ALA A 14 9.71 -11.39 40.57
C ALA A 14 8.47 -11.14 39.69
N LEU A 15 8.11 -9.89 39.51
CA LEU A 15 7.10 -9.48 38.52
C LEU A 15 7.73 -9.67 37.12
N ILE A 16 7.42 -10.77 36.45
CA ILE A 16 7.71 -10.97 35.02
C ILE A 16 6.67 -10.15 34.27
N GLY A 17 7.03 -8.94 33.89
CA GLY A 17 6.24 -8.15 32.95
C GLY A 17 6.20 -8.85 31.61
N ALA A 18 5.07 -9.44 31.25
CA ALA A 18 4.84 -9.94 29.90
C ALA A 18 4.76 -8.73 28.97
N PHE A 19 5.85 -8.41 28.26
CA PHE A 19 5.81 -7.55 27.10
C PHE A 19 5.08 -8.32 26.00
N THR A 20 3.78 -8.07 25.84
CA THR A 20 3.06 -8.47 24.65
C THR A 20 3.60 -7.61 23.51
N LEU A 21 4.42 -8.18 22.64
CA LEU A 21 4.70 -7.60 21.34
C LEU A 21 3.36 -7.51 20.63
N VAL A 22 2.82 -6.29 20.50
CA VAL A 22 1.66 -6.05 19.64
C VAL A 22 2.19 -6.14 18.22
N GLN A 23 2.04 -7.33 17.62
CA GLN A 23 2.32 -7.51 16.21
C GLN A 23 1.39 -6.59 15.42
N ALA A 24 1.92 -5.93 14.40
CA ALA A 24 1.12 -5.09 13.52
C ALA A 24 -0.01 -5.93 12.91
N GLN A 25 -1.23 -5.42 12.98
CA GLN A 25 -2.36 -6.11 12.38
C GLN A 25 -2.30 -5.94 10.86
N THR A 26 -2.35 -7.05 10.13
CA THR A 26 -2.36 -7.09 8.66
C THR A 26 -3.62 -7.77 8.14
N GLY A 27 -3.96 -7.54 6.87
CA GLY A 27 -5.14 -8.11 6.22
C GLY A 27 -6.42 -7.28 6.36
N VAL A 28 -7.49 -7.77 5.78
CA VAL A 28 -8.79 -7.07 5.73
C VAL A 28 -9.29 -6.75 7.14
N GLY A 29 -9.67 -5.50 7.37
CA GLY A 29 -10.13 -5.01 8.67
C GLY A 29 -9.00 -4.52 9.59
N ALA A 30 -7.75 -4.50 9.14
CA ALA A 30 -6.65 -3.97 9.93
C ALA A 30 -6.88 -2.49 10.27
N LYS A 31 -6.77 -2.17 11.54
CA LYS A 31 -6.97 -0.79 12.03
C LYS A 31 -5.70 0.04 11.85
N PRO A 32 -5.85 1.36 11.64
CA PRO A 32 -4.70 2.24 11.58
C PRO A 32 -3.82 2.11 12.82
N GLU A 33 -2.53 1.91 12.60
CA GLU A 33 -1.55 1.86 13.67
C GLU A 33 -1.40 3.20 14.37
N LYS A 34 -0.79 3.19 15.56
CA LYS A 34 -0.40 4.43 16.24
C LYS A 34 0.52 5.27 15.34
N GLY A 35 0.12 6.50 15.06
CA GLY A 35 0.83 7.43 14.19
C GLY A 35 0.46 7.33 12.70
N ALA A 36 -0.35 6.35 12.30
CA ALA A 36 -0.93 6.32 10.96
C ALA A 36 -2.04 7.35 10.79
N LYS A 37 -2.20 7.83 9.56
CA LYS A 37 -3.28 8.73 9.15
C LYS A 37 -4.14 8.04 8.10
N VAL A 38 -5.47 8.14 8.24
CA VAL A 38 -6.42 7.63 7.25
C VAL A 38 -6.53 8.61 6.09
N TYR A 39 -6.30 8.11 4.87
CA TYR A 39 -6.38 8.88 3.63
C TYR A 39 -7.66 8.60 2.86
N LEU A 40 -8.23 7.37 2.99
CA LEU A 40 -9.51 7.01 2.38
C LEU A 40 -10.28 6.10 3.34
N ASP A 41 -11.39 6.58 3.85
CA ASP A 41 -12.29 5.82 4.73
C ASP A 41 -13.52 5.26 3.99
N GLY A 42 -13.51 5.31 2.65
CA GLY A 42 -14.63 4.97 1.79
C GLY A 42 -15.57 6.14 1.48
N SER A 43 -15.41 7.29 2.12
CA SER A 43 -16.27 8.46 1.89
C SER A 43 -15.70 9.42 0.84
N LYS A 44 -16.59 10.05 0.08
CA LYS A 44 -16.24 11.14 -0.85
C LYS A 44 -15.51 12.27 -0.15
N LYS A 45 -15.86 12.56 1.11
CA LYS A 45 -15.20 13.58 1.92
C LYS A 45 -13.72 13.30 2.14
N SER A 46 -13.35 12.05 2.46
CA SER A 46 -11.95 11.66 2.65
C SER A 46 -11.18 11.68 1.33
N LEU A 47 -11.83 11.28 0.24
CA LEU A 47 -11.28 11.36 -1.11
C LEU A 47 -10.92 12.82 -1.46
N GLU A 48 -11.88 13.73 -1.42
CA GLU A 48 -11.69 15.15 -1.80
C GLU A 48 -10.66 15.87 -0.91
N LYS A 49 -10.56 15.47 0.36
CA LYS A 49 -9.63 16.08 1.31
C LYS A 49 -8.18 15.67 1.07
N ASN A 50 -7.92 14.42 0.72
CA ASN A 50 -6.58 13.85 0.80
C ASN A 50 -5.98 13.49 -0.56
N TRP A 51 -6.77 13.56 -1.65
CA TRP A 51 -6.36 13.11 -2.97
C TRP A 51 -6.55 14.18 -4.03
N THR A 52 -5.81 14.07 -5.11
CA THR A 52 -5.97 14.78 -6.36
C THR A 52 -5.85 13.81 -7.52
N TYR A 53 -6.27 14.22 -8.72
CA TYR A 53 -5.89 13.46 -9.91
C TYR A 53 -4.38 13.52 -10.12
N TRP A 54 -3.83 12.41 -10.58
CA TRP A 54 -2.45 12.37 -11.05
C TRP A 54 -2.37 12.80 -12.52
N GLU A 55 -1.77 13.94 -12.78
CA GLU A 55 -1.68 14.54 -14.13
C GLU A 55 -0.53 13.91 -14.94
N GLY A 56 -0.60 12.60 -15.17
CA GLY A 56 0.38 11.87 -15.95
C GLY A 56 0.15 11.97 -17.47
N PRO A 57 0.94 11.27 -18.28
CA PRO A 57 0.92 11.39 -19.75
C PRO A 57 -0.42 11.07 -20.42
N ARG A 58 -1.28 10.30 -19.75
CA ARG A 58 -2.61 9.91 -20.25
C ARG A 58 -3.77 10.66 -19.60
N PHE A 59 -3.44 11.56 -18.68
CA PHE A 59 -4.44 12.31 -17.93
C PHE A 59 -5.42 13.03 -18.83
N SER A 60 -6.72 12.85 -18.55
CA SER A 60 -7.79 13.54 -19.29
C SER A 60 -9.02 13.83 -18.44
N ALA A 61 -8.90 13.72 -17.11
CA ALA A 61 -9.96 14.05 -16.17
C ALA A 61 -9.87 15.52 -15.71
N GLU A 62 -10.94 16.00 -15.09
CA GLU A 62 -11.01 17.36 -14.51
C GLU A 62 -11.47 17.30 -13.07
N MET A 63 -10.84 18.12 -12.22
CA MET A 63 -11.28 18.28 -10.82
C MET A 63 -12.72 18.83 -10.72
N PRO A 64 -13.48 18.46 -9.69
CA PRO A 64 -13.15 17.53 -8.60
C PRO A 64 -13.11 16.07 -9.06
N ILE A 65 -12.40 15.23 -8.31
CA ILE A 65 -12.33 13.79 -8.58
C ILE A 65 -13.73 13.20 -8.77
N LYS A 66 -13.95 12.50 -9.90
CA LYS A 66 -15.25 11.93 -10.26
C LYS A 66 -15.41 10.45 -9.83
N TRP A 67 -14.40 9.86 -9.21
CA TRP A 67 -14.55 8.52 -8.61
C TRP A 67 -15.76 8.49 -7.68
N PRO A 68 -16.79 7.66 -7.93
CA PRO A 68 -18.02 7.70 -7.17
C PRO A 68 -17.88 7.03 -5.79
N GLU A 69 -18.55 7.60 -4.79
CA GLU A 69 -18.86 6.89 -3.55
C GLU A 69 -19.95 5.84 -3.86
N VAL A 70 -19.71 4.61 -3.47
CA VAL A 70 -20.62 3.48 -3.66
C VAL A 70 -20.95 2.83 -2.32
N THR A 71 -22.06 2.11 -2.25
CA THR A 71 -22.38 1.26 -1.10
C THR A 71 -21.42 0.06 -1.09
N ASP A 72 -20.80 -0.21 0.03
CA ASP A 72 -20.01 -1.41 0.23
C ASP A 72 -20.89 -2.65 0.06
N PRO A 73 -20.58 -3.54 -0.89
CA PRO A 73 -21.44 -4.69 -1.19
C PRO A 73 -21.42 -5.78 -0.12
N VAL A 74 -20.49 -5.71 0.84
CA VAL A 74 -20.31 -6.73 1.88
C VAL A 74 -20.99 -6.33 3.18
N ASP A 75 -20.78 -5.10 3.65
CA ASP A 75 -21.26 -4.66 4.96
C ASP A 75 -22.24 -3.47 4.90
N GLY A 76 -22.54 -2.95 3.72
CA GLY A 76 -23.44 -1.82 3.52
C GLY A 76 -22.84 -0.46 3.89
N GLY A 77 -21.56 -0.41 4.24
CA GLY A 77 -20.81 0.83 4.47
C GLY A 77 -20.53 1.60 3.19
N LYS A 78 -19.41 2.32 3.17
CA LYS A 78 -19.00 3.16 2.05
C LYS A 78 -17.70 2.67 1.45
N ALA A 79 -17.60 2.76 0.12
CA ALA A 79 -16.38 2.58 -0.63
C ALA A 79 -16.31 3.59 -1.78
N ILE A 80 -15.12 3.75 -2.36
CA ILE A 80 -14.88 4.58 -3.54
C ILE A 80 -14.54 3.66 -4.72
N SER A 81 -15.25 3.81 -5.84
CA SER A 81 -14.94 3.07 -7.06
C SER A 81 -13.88 3.78 -7.90
N SER A 82 -12.91 3.03 -8.43
CA SER A 82 -11.89 3.54 -9.37
C SER A 82 -12.45 3.80 -10.77
N ASN A 83 -13.66 3.36 -11.05
CA ASN A 83 -14.31 3.65 -12.32
C ASN A 83 -14.81 5.10 -12.34
N ASP A 84 -14.22 5.91 -13.19
CA ASP A 84 -14.55 7.33 -13.35
C ASP A 84 -15.32 7.57 -14.66
N PRO A 85 -16.60 7.19 -14.76
CA PRO A 85 -17.35 7.30 -16.00
C PRO A 85 -17.68 8.77 -16.36
N ALA A 86 -17.70 9.65 -15.38
CA ALA A 86 -18.01 11.07 -15.56
C ALA A 86 -16.76 11.93 -15.78
N GLY A 87 -15.58 11.42 -15.45
CA GLY A 87 -14.30 12.12 -15.64
C GLY A 87 -13.61 11.69 -16.92
N ALA A 88 -12.98 10.53 -16.88
CA ALA A 88 -12.14 10.05 -17.97
C ALA A 88 -12.78 8.93 -18.81
N GLY A 89 -14.03 8.55 -18.54
CA GLY A 89 -14.76 7.56 -19.32
C GLY A 89 -14.12 6.17 -19.32
N GLY A 90 -13.48 5.78 -18.22
CA GLY A 90 -12.85 4.48 -18.08
C GLY A 90 -11.58 4.26 -18.92
N LYS A 91 -10.96 5.32 -19.40
CA LYS A 91 -9.70 5.19 -20.15
C LYS A 91 -8.53 4.87 -19.22
N TYR A 92 -7.74 3.90 -19.61
CA TYR A 92 -6.52 3.48 -18.91
C TYR A 92 -5.61 4.66 -18.52
N GLY A 93 -5.36 4.80 -17.21
CA GLY A 93 -4.46 5.82 -16.66
C GLY A 93 -4.91 7.27 -16.84
N ALA A 94 -6.18 7.51 -17.25
CA ALA A 94 -6.66 8.85 -17.53
C ALA A 94 -7.24 9.57 -16.31
N ALA A 95 -7.54 8.83 -15.24
CA ALA A 95 -8.16 9.34 -14.01
C ALA A 95 -7.54 8.75 -12.74
N ASP A 96 -6.27 8.35 -12.78
CA ASP A 96 -5.54 7.92 -11.60
C ASP A 96 -5.58 8.99 -10.52
N ILE A 97 -5.63 8.58 -9.26
CA ILE A 97 -5.59 9.51 -8.14
C ILE A 97 -4.33 9.29 -7.31
N VAL A 98 -3.81 10.37 -6.73
CA VAL A 98 -2.61 10.35 -5.89
C VAL A 98 -2.85 11.15 -4.62
N THR A 99 -2.25 10.74 -3.50
CA THR A 99 -2.33 11.49 -2.25
C THR A 99 -1.69 12.88 -2.41
N ASN A 100 -2.32 13.91 -1.82
CA ASN A 100 -1.74 15.26 -1.75
C ASN A 100 -0.43 15.27 -0.94
N GLU A 101 -0.36 14.42 0.07
CA GLU A 101 0.84 14.23 0.90
C GLU A 101 1.81 13.27 0.22
N LYS A 102 3.12 13.55 0.36
CA LYS A 102 4.21 12.76 -0.21
C LYS A 102 5.00 12.07 0.89
N PHE A 103 5.59 10.93 0.56
CA PHE A 103 6.26 10.03 1.50
C PHE A 103 7.63 9.61 0.96
N GLU A 104 8.56 9.43 1.86
CA GLU A 104 9.80 8.68 1.64
C GLU A 104 9.58 7.23 2.05
N ASP A 105 9.97 6.86 3.28
CA ASP A 105 9.68 5.55 3.83
C ASP A 105 8.30 5.56 4.48
N PHE A 106 7.53 4.51 4.26
CA PHE A 106 6.21 4.44 4.83
C PHE A 106 5.69 2.99 4.93
N ARG A 107 4.71 2.81 5.81
CA ARG A 107 3.82 1.66 5.78
C ARG A 107 2.46 2.12 5.28
N ALA A 108 1.88 1.37 4.35
CA ALA A 108 0.54 1.60 3.84
C ALA A 108 -0.32 0.35 4.00
N HIS A 109 -1.58 0.56 4.34
CA HIS A 109 -2.64 -0.43 4.25
C HIS A 109 -3.65 0.04 3.21
N VAL A 110 -4.09 -0.87 2.33
CA VAL A 110 -5.04 -0.56 1.26
C VAL A 110 -6.03 -1.71 1.14
N GLU A 111 -7.28 -1.48 1.49
CA GLU A 111 -8.35 -2.43 1.20
C GLU A 111 -8.92 -2.18 -0.19
N PHE A 112 -9.01 -3.26 -0.98
CA PHE A 112 -9.58 -3.23 -2.34
C PHE A 112 -10.55 -4.38 -2.56
N PHE A 113 -11.51 -4.15 -3.46
CA PHE A 113 -12.55 -5.11 -3.82
C PHE A 113 -12.72 -5.07 -5.34
N ILE A 114 -12.48 -6.19 -6.01
CA ILE A 114 -12.75 -6.32 -7.44
C ILE A 114 -14.18 -6.77 -7.62
N LYS A 115 -14.99 -5.97 -8.32
CA LYS A 115 -16.42 -6.25 -8.49
C LYS A 115 -16.68 -7.32 -9.52
N ASP A 116 -16.01 -7.28 -10.65
CA ASP A 116 -16.25 -8.13 -11.80
C ASP A 116 -14.96 -8.85 -12.25
N GLU A 117 -15.09 -10.01 -12.89
CA GLU A 117 -13.95 -10.78 -13.42
C GLU A 117 -13.07 -9.94 -14.35
N GLY A 118 -11.77 -10.16 -14.30
CA GLY A 118 -10.78 -9.42 -15.07
C GLY A 118 -10.57 -7.98 -14.58
N GLY A 119 -11.10 -7.61 -13.42
CA GLY A 119 -10.94 -6.27 -12.86
C GLY A 119 -9.47 -5.95 -12.63
N ASN A 120 -9.06 -4.73 -13.02
CA ASN A 120 -7.69 -4.26 -13.05
C ASN A 120 -7.57 -2.88 -12.40
N SER A 121 -6.53 -2.72 -11.59
CA SER A 121 -6.09 -1.49 -10.95
C SER A 121 -4.66 -1.68 -10.43
N GLY A 122 -4.11 -0.72 -9.68
CA GLY A 122 -2.78 -0.83 -9.09
C GLY A 122 -2.59 0.14 -7.93
N VAL A 123 -1.72 -0.25 -6.99
CA VAL A 123 -1.24 0.60 -5.90
C VAL A 123 0.21 0.99 -6.20
N TYR A 124 0.46 2.28 -6.43
CA TYR A 124 1.79 2.77 -6.79
C TYR A 124 2.47 3.44 -5.61
N LEU A 125 3.56 2.86 -5.17
CA LEU A 125 4.42 3.37 -4.11
C LEU A 125 5.21 4.56 -4.67
N GLN A 126 5.20 5.69 -3.95
CA GLN A 126 5.77 6.96 -4.40
C GLN A 126 5.33 7.38 -5.82
N ASN A 127 4.11 6.95 -6.24
CA ASN A 127 3.60 7.24 -7.60
C ASN A 127 4.46 6.62 -8.72
N ARG A 128 5.28 5.62 -8.44
CA ARG A 128 6.27 5.02 -9.38
C ARG A 128 6.20 3.50 -9.44
N TYR A 129 6.24 2.85 -8.28
CA TYR A 129 6.45 1.40 -8.18
C TYR A 129 5.14 0.71 -7.90
N GLU A 130 4.69 -0.11 -8.83
CA GLU A 130 3.37 -0.71 -8.79
C GLU A 130 3.35 -2.05 -8.06
N VAL A 131 2.40 -2.16 -7.13
CA VAL A 131 1.88 -3.44 -6.63
C VAL A 131 0.56 -3.68 -7.35
N GLN A 132 0.53 -4.68 -8.22
CA GLN A 132 -0.58 -4.94 -9.14
C GLN A 132 -1.85 -5.42 -8.44
N ILE A 133 -2.99 -4.98 -8.92
CA ILE A 133 -4.31 -5.52 -8.62
C ILE A 133 -4.93 -6.01 -9.93
N LEU A 134 -4.92 -7.34 -10.15
CA LEU A 134 -5.47 -7.93 -11.37
C LEU A 134 -6.12 -9.28 -11.05
N ASP A 135 -7.40 -9.42 -11.37
CA ASP A 135 -8.06 -10.72 -11.29
C ASP A 135 -7.64 -11.63 -12.45
N GLY A 136 -7.45 -12.91 -12.13
CA GLY A 136 -7.22 -13.98 -13.13
C GLY A 136 -5.77 -14.19 -13.54
N ASP A 137 -4.81 -13.35 -13.13
CA ASP A 137 -3.38 -13.53 -13.43
C ASP A 137 -2.53 -13.54 -12.15
N TYR A 138 -1.42 -14.32 -12.18
CA TYR A 138 -0.43 -14.47 -11.11
C TYR A 138 1.01 -14.47 -11.65
N GLY A 139 1.21 -13.99 -12.87
CA GLY A 139 2.53 -13.75 -13.46
C GLY A 139 3.18 -12.48 -12.93
N ASP A 140 4.17 -11.99 -13.66
CA ASP A 140 4.89 -10.75 -13.35
C ASP A 140 4.06 -9.47 -13.59
N HIS A 141 2.87 -9.60 -14.17
CA HIS A 141 1.83 -8.60 -14.29
C HIS A 141 0.57 -8.94 -13.48
N GLY A 142 0.58 -10.05 -12.75
CA GLY A 142 -0.59 -10.57 -12.04
C GLY A 142 -0.82 -9.98 -10.66
N MET A 143 -1.82 -10.51 -9.96
CA MET A 143 -2.18 -10.09 -8.61
C MET A 143 -0.97 -10.07 -7.68
N ALA A 144 -0.74 -8.95 -7.02
CA ALA A 144 0.35 -8.67 -6.10
C ALA A 144 1.75 -8.69 -6.70
N ALA A 145 1.93 -8.75 -8.02
CA ALA A 145 3.25 -8.58 -8.61
C ALA A 145 3.82 -7.20 -8.28
N LEU A 146 5.11 -7.14 -7.96
CA LEU A 146 5.89 -5.93 -8.19
C LEU A 146 6.21 -5.93 -9.68
N ILE A 147 5.50 -5.10 -10.44
CA ILE A 147 5.39 -5.18 -11.90
C ILE A 147 6.73 -5.45 -12.58
N ASN A 148 6.74 -6.47 -13.45
CA ASN A 148 7.88 -6.91 -14.26
C ASN A 148 9.12 -7.37 -13.49
N GLU A 149 9.07 -7.45 -12.16
CA GLU A 149 10.25 -7.78 -11.37
C GLU A 149 10.05 -8.97 -10.44
N HIS A 150 8.95 -8.99 -9.68
CA HIS A 150 8.75 -10.02 -8.67
C HIS A 150 7.34 -10.58 -8.68
N ILE A 151 7.24 -11.89 -8.87
CA ILE A 151 6.00 -12.64 -8.72
C ILE A 151 5.78 -12.94 -7.23
N PRO A 152 4.55 -12.84 -6.70
CA PRO A 152 4.25 -13.18 -5.30
C PRO A 152 4.59 -14.65 -5.00
N THR A 153 5.07 -14.92 -3.79
CA THR A 153 5.48 -16.27 -3.36
C THR A 153 4.32 -17.23 -3.14
N SER A 154 3.09 -16.69 -2.99
CA SER A 154 1.85 -17.46 -2.82
C SER A 154 0.65 -16.70 -3.35
N LYS A 155 -0.46 -17.43 -3.56
CA LYS A 155 -1.71 -16.91 -4.13
C LYS A 155 -2.73 -16.69 -3.02
N GLU A 156 -2.72 -15.53 -2.41
CA GLU A 156 -3.53 -15.20 -1.24
C GLU A 156 -4.76 -14.33 -1.55
N TYR A 157 -5.05 -14.11 -2.84
CA TYR A 157 -6.21 -13.35 -3.29
C TYR A 157 -7.51 -14.14 -3.03
N TYR A 158 -8.48 -13.51 -2.36
CA TYR A 158 -9.75 -14.14 -2.00
C TYR A 158 -10.74 -14.26 -3.15
N GLY A 159 -10.45 -13.63 -4.29
CA GLY A 159 -11.31 -13.65 -5.50
C GLY A 159 -12.20 -12.43 -5.62
N VAL A 160 -12.87 -12.37 -6.77
CA VAL A 160 -13.87 -11.36 -7.12
C VAL A 160 -15.02 -11.38 -6.09
N GLY A 161 -15.59 -10.22 -5.81
CA GLY A 161 -16.70 -10.08 -4.86
C GLY A 161 -16.30 -10.18 -3.39
N LYS A 162 -15.01 -10.07 -3.08
CA LYS A 162 -14.50 -10.09 -1.70
C LYS A 162 -13.52 -8.95 -1.48
N TRP A 163 -13.51 -8.41 -0.27
CA TRP A 163 -12.47 -7.49 0.16
C TRP A 163 -11.15 -8.21 0.27
N ASN A 164 -10.12 -7.56 -0.20
CA ASN A 164 -8.72 -7.94 -0.07
C ASN A 164 -7.94 -6.77 0.51
N ALA A 165 -6.76 -7.03 1.06
CA ALA A 165 -5.92 -5.98 1.62
C ALA A 165 -4.46 -6.19 1.28
N TYR A 166 -3.80 -5.12 0.88
CA TYR A 166 -2.35 -4.99 0.92
C TYR A 166 -1.93 -4.29 2.21
N ASP A 167 -0.92 -4.85 2.86
CA ASP A 167 -0.10 -4.17 3.86
C ASP A 167 1.31 -4.11 3.31
N ILE A 168 1.84 -2.90 3.14
CA ILE A 168 3.08 -2.66 2.42
C ILE A 168 4.00 -1.84 3.30
N GLU A 169 5.22 -2.31 3.53
CA GLU A 169 6.30 -1.47 4.03
C GLU A 169 7.25 -1.15 2.88
N PHE A 170 7.44 0.14 2.64
CA PHE A 170 8.24 0.65 1.54
C PHE A 170 9.39 1.50 2.07
N LYS A 171 10.58 1.18 1.58
CA LYS A 171 11.81 1.95 1.78
C LYS A 171 12.20 2.63 0.48
N ALA A 172 12.31 3.96 0.52
CA ALA A 172 12.68 4.76 -0.64
C ALA A 172 14.15 4.52 -1.05
N ALA A 173 14.47 4.85 -2.27
CA ALA A 173 15.84 4.89 -2.76
C ALA A 173 16.69 5.85 -1.92
N ARG A 174 17.98 5.55 -1.81
CA ARG A 174 18.95 6.44 -1.16
C ARG A 174 19.96 6.97 -2.18
N PHE A 175 20.26 8.25 -2.04
CA PHE A 175 21.24 8.93 -2.88
C PHE A 175 22.27 9.63 -2.01
N GLU A 176 23.52 9.57 -2.44
CA GLU A 176 24.64 10.33 -1.86
C GLU A 176 25.33 11.09 -3.00
N ASP A 177 25.52 12.39 -2.85
CA ASP A 177 26.10 13.27 -3.88
C ASP A 177 25.45 13.11 -5.27
N GLY A 178 24.11 12.92 -5.30
CA GLY A 178 23.34 12.72 -6.53
C GLY A 178 23.50 11.35 -7.18
N LYS A 179 24.15 10.40 -6.53
CA LYS A 179 24.31 9.03 -7.02
C LYS A 179 23.42 8.08 -6.22
N LEU A 180 22.75 7.17 -6.92
CA LEU A 180 21.96 6.09 -6.31
C LEU A 180 22.91 5.15 -5.54
N VAL A 181 22.77 5.07 -4.21
CA VAL A 181 23.54 4.18 -3.33
C VAL A 181 22.72 3.01 -2.81
N ALA A 182 21.38 3.13 -2.75
CA ALA A 182 20.50 2.03 -2.45
C ALA A 182 19.19 2.19 -3.24
N LYS A 183 18.78 1.11 -3.89
CA LYS A 183 17.50 1.04 -4.60
C LYS A 183 16.32 0.96 -3.62
N PRO A 184 15.10 1.32 -4.05
CA PRO A 184 13.92 1.17 -3.23
C PRO A 184 13.61 -0.31 -2.98
N ARG A 185 12.97 -0.58 -1.84
CA ARG A 185 12.62 -1.95 -1.43
C ARG A 185 11.20 -2.01 -0.90
N ALA A 186 10.57 -3.16 -1.02
CA ALA A 186 9.23 -3.38 -0.49
C ALA A 186 9.08 -4.76 0.16
N THR A 187 8.34 -4.79 1.27
CA THR A 187 7.72 -5.99 1.83
C THR A 187 6.22 -5.85 1.66
N VAL A 188 5.58 -6.86 1.09
CA VAL A 188 4.13 -6.83 0.79
C VAL A 188 3.46 -8.04 1.40
N TYR A 189 2.38 -7.78 2.11
CA TYR A 189 1.42 -8.79 2.56
C TYR A 189 0.15 -8.65 1.74
N LEU A 190 -0.39 -9.77 1.30
CA LEU A 190 -1.73 -9.88 0.73
C LEU A 190 -2.60 -10.68 1.70
N ASN A 191 -3.67 -10.07 2.19
CA ASN A 191 -4.61 -10.69 3.13
C ASN A 191 -3.94 -11.26 4.41
N GLY A 192 -2.90 -10.59 4.90
CA GLY A 192 -2.17 -10.96 6.10
C GLY A 192 -1.05 -11.98 5.88
N VAL A 193 -0.85 -12.47 4.66
CA VAL A 193 0.25 -13.40 4.32
C VAL A 193 1.33 -12.65 3.56
N LYS A 194 2.58 -12.79 3.97
CA LYS A 194 3.73 -12.16 3.32
C LYS A 194 3.98 -12.79 1.96
N VAL A 195 3.80 -12.02 0.90
CA VAL A 195 3.98 -12.46 -0.49
C VAL A 195 5.27 -11.92 -1.14
N HIS A 196 5.80 -10.83 -0.58
CA HIS A 196 7.15 -10.32 -0.89
C HIS A 196 7.85 -9.95 0.40
N GLU A 197 9.11 -10.32 0.52
CA GLU A 197 9.96 -9.98 1.67
C GLU A 197 11.16 -9.18 1.17
N ASP A 198 11.26 -7.92 1.64
CA ASP A 198 12.38 -7.00 1.41
C ASP A 198 12.91 -7.03 -0.05
N LYS A 199 11.99 -6.97 -1.03
CA LYS A 199 12.33 -7.05 -2.45
C LYS A 199 12.88 -5.72 -2.95
N GLU A 200 14.06 -5.78 -3.56
CA GLU A 200 14.65 -4.63 -4.22
C GLU A 200 13.96 -4.37 -5.56
N ILE A 201 13.63 -3.11 -5.85
CA ILE A 201 12.99 -2.67 -7.09
C ILE A 201 14.04 -2.05 -8.00
N GLN A 202 14.13 -2.56 -9.24
CA GLN A 202 15.23 -2.23 -10.14
C GLN A 202 15.03 -0.92 -10.89
N GLN A 203 13.77 -0.57 -11.20
CA GLN A 203 13.43 0.60 -12.01
C GLN A 203 11.94 0.96 -11.91
N VAL A 204 11.56 2.09 -12.49
CA VAL A 204 10.16 2.42 -12.75
C VAL A 204 9.71 1.75 -14.05
N TRP A 205 8.69 0.89 -13.94
CA TRP A 205 8.16 0.18 -15.09
C TRP A 205 6.93 0.90 -15.68
N GLY A 206 6.78 0.83 -16.96
CA GLY A 206 5.65 1.17 -17.82
C GLY A 206 4.51 2.01 -17.28
N GLY A 207 3.40 1.87 -17.94
CA GLY A 207 2.19 2.58 -17.60
C GLY A 207 2.32 4.10 -17.71
N PRO A 208 1.44 4.84 -17.05
CA PRO A 208 1.40 6.30 -17.11
C PRO A 208 2.66 6.99 -16.59
N ASN A 209 3.43 6.33 -15.70
CA ASN A 209 4.60 6.91 -15.08
C ASN A 209 5.85 6.91 -15.95
N SER A 210 5.93 6.00 -16.92
CA SER A 210 7.18 5.78 -17.67
C SER A 210 7.71 7.01 -18.36
N GLY A 211 6.83 7.83 -18.92
CA GLY A 211 7.23 9.05 -19.60
C GLY A 211 7.72 10.17 -18.67
N LEU A 212 7.21 10.21 -17.44
CA LEU A 212 7.56 11.24 -16.45
C LEU A 212 8.78 10.86 -15.64
N ASP A 213 8.89 9.58 -15.29
CA ASP A 213 9.91 9.07 -14.37
C ASP A 213 11.08 8.41 -15.10
N GLY A 214 11.31 8.75 -16.37
CA GLY A 214 12.44 8.26 -17.15
C GLY A 214 12.24 6.93 -17.85
N GLY A 215 11.13 6.25 -17.62
CA GLY A 215 10.74 5.05 -18.37
C GLY A 215 11.36 3.75 -17.90
N ASN A 216 11.47 2.78 -18.81
CA ASN A 216 11.74 1.38 -18.50
C ASN A 216 13.16 0.93 -18.81
N ASP A 217 14.13 1.82 -18.86
CA ASP A 217 15.51 1.48 -19.22
C ASP A 217 16.39 1.30 -17.97
N GLY A 218 16.39 0.13 -17.40
CA GLY A 218 17.27 -0.32 -16.34
C GLY A 218 17.71 0.73 -15.31
N GLY A 219 17.04 0.82 -14.17
CA GLY A 219 17.34 1.78 -13.11
C GLY A 219 16.85 3.21 -13.38
N LYS A 220 16.24 3.48 -14.52
CA LYS A 220 15.61 4.78 -14.81
C LYS A 220 14.36 4.99 -13.98
N GLY A 221 14.05 6.26 -13.71
CA GLY A 221 12.88 6.67 -12.94
C GLY A 221 13.05 6.57 -11.43
N ILE A 222 14.11 5.95 -10.92
CA ILE A 222 14.44 5.97 -9.50
C ILE A 222 14.99 7.34 -9.14
N THR A 223 14.36 8.00 -8.18
CA THR A 223 14.77 9.33 -7.68
C THR A 223 14.72 9.35 -6.16
N ASP A 224 15.36 10.36 -5.56
CA ASP A 224 15.26 10.69 -4.13
C ASP A 224 14.03 11.53 -3.78
N THR A 225 13.23 11.90 -4.78
CA THR A 225 12.06 12.77 -4.57
C THR A 225 10.92 12.01 -3.93
N PRO A 226 10.41 12.45 -2.76
CA PRO A 226 9.22 11.85 -2.15
C PRO A 226 8.02 11.86 -3.09
N GLY A 227 7.23 10.78 -3.10
CA GLY A 227 6.04 10.64 -3.93
C GLY A 227 4.79 10.28 -3.14
N GLY A 228 3.62 10.51 -3.71
CA GLY A 228 2.34 10.11 -3.14
C GLY A 228 2.06 8.62 -3.32
N LEU A 229 1.12 8.07 -2.54
CA LEU A 229 0.49 6.80 -2.87
C LEU A 229 -0.49 7.06 -4.00
N LYS A 230 -0.39 6.30 -5.11
CA LYS A 230 -1.30 6.44 -6.24
C LYS A 230 -2.18 5.19 -6.38
N LEU A 231 -3.45 5.40 -6.71
CA LEU A 231 -4.40 4.36 -7.08
C LEU A 231 -4.77 4.53 -8.56
N GLN A 232 -4.77 3.42 -9.28
CA GLN A 232 -4.94 3.44 -10.74
C GLN A 232 -6.41 3.31 -11.12
N ALA A 233 -6.79 3.99 -12.22
CA ALA A 233 -8.08 3.89 -12.88
C ALA A 233 -7.91 3.29 -14.27
N GLU A 234 -8.40 2.06 -14.47
CA GLU A 234 -8.32 1.36 -15.76
C GLU A 234 -9.69 1.06 -16.39
N GLY A 235 -10.73 1.76 -15.94
CA GLY A 235 -12.08 1.55 -16.45
C GLY A 235 -12.81 0.35 -15.83
N HIS A 236 -12.22 -0.24 -14.81
CA HIS A 236 -12.82 -1.34 -14.05
C HIS A 236 -13.37 -0.85 -12.70
N ASP A 237 -14.43 -1.51 -12.23
CA ASP A 237 -14.99 -1.28 -10.91
C ASP A 237 -14.13 -1.98 -9.84
N VAL A 238 -13.03 -1.35 -9.44
CA VAL A 238 -12.27 -1.72 -8.25
C VAL A 238 -12.60 -0.73 -7.15
N TYR A 239 -13.11 -1.22 -6.02
CA TYR A 239 -13.50 -0.38 -4.90
C TYR A 239 -12.39 -0.31 -3.87
N TYR A 240 -12.29 0.85 -3.20
CA TYR A 240 -11.30 1.13 -2.17
C TYR A 240 -11.94 1.67 -0.90
N ARG A 241 -11.43 1.23 0.24
CA ARG A 241 -11.73 1.74 1.58
C ARG A 241 -10.55 1.53 2.51
N ASN A 242 -10.63 2.03 3.72
CA ASN A 242 -9.64 1.79 4.79
C ASN A 242 -8.18 1.94 4.31
N VAL A 243 -7.89 3.03 3.57
CA VAL A 243 -6.51 3.34 3.17
C VAL A 243 -5.89 4.22 4.22
N TRP A 244 -4.85 3.71 4.89
CA TRP A 244 -4.07 4.49 5.85
C TRP A 244 -2.58 4.35 5.60
N ILE A 245 -1.84 5.39 5.97
CA ILE A 245 -0.38 5.46 5.78
C ILE A 245 0.26 5.96 7.06
N LYS A 246 1.38 5.33 7.44
CA LYS A 246 2.28 5.73 8.50
C LYS A 246 3.64 6.03 7.91
N LYS A 247 4.14 7.25 8.14
CA LYS A 247 5.53 7.60 7.80
C LYS A 247 6.49 6.82 8.67
N LEU A 248 7.53 6.34 8.07
CA LEU A 248 8.60 5.59 8.73
C LEU A 248 9.94 6.30 8.50
N ASP A 249 10.92 5.85 9.24
CA ASP A 249 12.34 6.12 9.06
C ASP A 249 13.04 4.76 9.12
N LEU A 250 13.38 4.22 7.96
CA LEU A 250 13.96 2.88 7.80
C LEU A 250 15.47 2.93 7.57
N ASP A 251 16.14 3.99 7.99
CA ASP A 251 17.57 4.14 7.79
C ASP A 251 18.34 2.91 8.28
N GLY A 252 19.03 2.24 7.35
CA GLY A 252 19.78 1.02 7.58
C GLY A 252 18.94 -0.24 7.93
N LYS A 253 17.61 -0.17 8.00
CA LYS A 253 16.73 -1.31 8.32
C LYS A 253 16.17 -1.97 7.08
N SER A 254 15.72 -3.23 7.23
CA SER A 254 14.95 -3.92 6.21
C SER A 254 13.51 -3.40 6.18
N THR A 255 12.73 -3.81 5.15
CA THR A 255 11.31 -3.52 5.01
C THR A 255 10.44 -4.61 5.64
N ASP A 256 10.84 -5.22 6.75
CA ASP A 256 9.98 -6.22 7.42
C ASP A 256 9.31 -5.64 8.67
N PHE A 257 8.11 -6.13 8.97
CA PHE A 257 7.26 -5.65 10.07
C PHE A 257 7.68 -6.20 11.43
#